data_da3a95e9274caccf9d254aedea2429a1
#
_entry.id   da3a95e9274caccf9d254aedea2429a1
#
_cell.length_a   1.000
_cell.length_b   1.000
_cell.length_c   1.000
_cell.angle_alpha   90.00
_cell.angle_beta   90.00
_cell.angle_gamma   90.00
#
_symmetry.space_group_name_H-M   'P 1'
#
loop_
_entity.id
_entity.type
_entity.pdbx_description
1 polymer ?
#
loop_
_entity_poly.entity_id
_entity_poly.type
_entity_poly.pdbx_seq_one_letter_code
_entity_poly.pdbx_strand_id
1 'polypeptide(L)' 'MLVALNEEKERVLATTALRKTQYFCPVCGKQVILKRGLKVISHFAH' A
#
# COMPACT_ATOMS: atom_id res chain seq x y z
N MET A 1 -0.47 6.53 -4.82
CA MET A 1 -0.54 6.64 -3.34
C MET A 1 0.68 5.95 -2.74
N LEU A 2 1.41 6.62 -1.89
CA LEU A 2 2.67 6.11 -1.34
C LEU A 2 2.53 5.53 0.07
N VAL A 3 1.42 5.78 0.73
CA VAL A 3 1.16 5.30 2.09
C VAL A 3 -0.21 4.64 2.14
N ALA A 4 -0.29 3.50 2.82
CA ALA A 4 -1.56 2.82 3.05
C ALA A 4 -1.57 2.28 4.47
N LEU A 5 -2.73 1.83 4.93
CA LEU A 5 -2.86 1.20 6.24
C LEU A 5 -2.79 -0.31 6.10
N ASN A 6 -2.11 -0.97 7.03
CA ASN A 6 -2.09 -2.43 7.08
C ASN A 6 -3.33 -2.95 7.81
N GLU A 7 -3.37 -4.26 8.07
CA GLU A 7 -4.51 -4.87 8.76
C GLU A 7 -4.70 -4.35 10.19
N GLU A 8 -3.64 -3.82 10.78
CA GLU A 8 -3.67 -3.25 12.13
C GLU A 8 -3.92 -1.75 12.12
N LYS A 9 -4.25 -1.20 10.94
CA LYS A 9 -4.48 0.24 10.73
C LYS A 9 -3.25 1.09 10.99
N GLU A 10 -2.07 0.52 10.81
CA GLU A 10 -0.82 1.24 10.90
C GLU A 10 -0.39 1.72 9.51
N ARG A 11 0.20 2.90 9.46
CA ARG A 11 0.68 3.47 8.20
C ARG A 11 1.92 2.74 7.72
N VAL A 12 1.91 2.35 6.46
CA VAL A 12 3.04 1.65 5.85
C VAL A 12 3.37 2.34 4.54
N LEU A 13 4.67 2.60 4.33
CA LEU A 13 5.15 3.18 3.09
C LEU A 13 5.21 2.09 2.01
N ALA A 14 4.91 2.47 0.77
CA ALA A 14 4.95 1.53 -0.35
C ALA A 14 6.34 0.93 -0.54
N THR A 15 7.39 1.67 -0.22
CA THR A 15 8.77 1.19 -0.35
C THR A 15 9.13 0.13 0.67
N THR A 16 8.44 0.09 1.81
CA THR A 16 8.69 -0.90 2.87
C THR A 16 7.57 -1.94 2.97
N ALA A 17 6.51 -1.79 2.18
CA ALA A 17 5.37 -2.68 2.23
C ALA A 17 5.72 -4.08 1.74
N LEU A 18 5.08 -5.09 2.33
CA LEU A 18 5.25 -6.48 1.95
C LEU A 18 4.10 -6.91 1.04
N ARG A 19 4.41 -7.67 -0.01
CA ARG A 19 3.39 -8.12 -0.97
C ARG A 19 2.36 -9.05 -0.35
N LYS A 20 2.73 -9.77 0.70
CA LYS A 20 1.85 -10.75 1.34
C LYS A 20 0.83 -10.12 2.27
N THR A 21 1.00 -8.86 2.61
CA THR A 21 0.11 -8.16 3.54
C THR A 21 -0.95 -7.40 2.76
N GLN A 22 -2.16 -7.41 3.28
CA GLN A 22 -3.24 -6.61 2.71
C GLN A 22 -3.16 -5.18 3.22
N TYR A 23 -3.39 -4.23 2.33
CA TYR A 23 -3.34 -2.82 2.65
C TYR A 23 -4.64 -2.14 2.27
N PHE A 24 -4.94 -1.05 2.96
CA PHE A 24 -6.19 -0.34 2.79
C PHE A 24 -5.94 1.16 2.63
N CYS A 25 -6.81 1.81 1.87
CA CYS A 25 -6.71 3.24 1.68
C CYS A 25 -7.01 3.98 2.98
N PRO A 26 -6.13 4.89 3.43
CA PRO A 26 -6.36 5.62 4.68
C PRO A 26 -7.51 6.62 4.59
N VAL A 27 -7.97 6.93 3.39
CA VAL A 27 -9.05 7.90 3.18
C VAL A 27 -10.41 7.21 3.08
N CYS A 28 -10.54 6.21 2.20
CA CYS A 28 -11.82 5.56 1.94
C CYS A 28 -11.96 4.19 2.61
N GLY A 29 -10.87 3.62 3.11
CA GLY A 29 -10.89 2.32 3.77
C GLY A 29 -11.01 1.12 2.85
N LYS A 30 -10.99 1.32 1.55
CA LYS A 30 -11.05 0.23 0.58
C LYS A 30 -9.67 -0.42 0.41
N GLN A 31 -9.67 -1.70 0.06
CA GLN A 31 -8.43 -2.41 -0.18
C GLN A 31 -7.67 -1.82 -1.36
N VAL A 32 -6.36 -1.69 -1.20
CA VAL A 32 -5.48 -1.20 -2.27
C VAL A 32 -4.47 -2.28 -2.62
N ILE A 33 -3.89 -2.17 -3.82
CA ILE A 33 -2.90 -3.10 -4.32
C ILE A 33 -1.54 -2.43 -4.33
N LEU A 34 -0.54 -3.13 -3.81
CA LEU A 34 0.83 -2.65 -3.89
C LEU A 34 1.38 -2.95 -5.28
N LYS A 35 1.75 -1.90 -5.99
CA LYS A 35 2.41 -2.01 -7.29
C LYS A 35 3.87 -1.68 -7.15
N ARG A 36 4.71 -2.61 -7.53
CA ARG A 36 6.17 -2.48 -7.45
C ARG A 36 6.78 -2.95 -8.76
N GLY A 37 7.64 -2.14 -9.35
CA GLY A 37 8.28 -2.48 -10.62
C GLY A 37 9.70 -1.97 -10.66
N LEU A 38 10.48 -2.47 -11.64
CA LEU A 38 11.88 -2.05 -11.80
C LEU A 38 12.00 -0.63 -12.31
N LYS A 39 11.03 -0.16 -13.09
CA LYS A 39 11.03 1.17 -13.69
C LYS A 39 9.99 2.11 -13.12
N VAL A 40 9.22 1.65 -12.17
CA VAL A 40 8.11 2.42 -11.59
C VAL A 40 8.31 2.54 -10.10
N ILE A 41 8.07 3.72 -9.57
CA ILE A 41 8.13 3.95 -8.13
C ILE A 41 7.06 3.09 -7.46
N SER A 42 7.42 2.40 -6.38
CA SER A 42 6.47 1.60 -5.61
C SER A 42 5.33 2.47 -5.11
N HIS A 43 4.10 2.03 -5.32
CA HIS A 43 2.92 2.79 -4.89
C HIS A 43 1.73 1.86 -4.70
N PHE A 44 0.71 2.37 -4.03
CA PHE A 44 -0.55 1.67 -3.86
C PHE A 44 -1.59 2.20 -4.86
N ALA A 45 -2.41 1.31 -5.37
CA ALA A 45 -3.49 1.66 -6.29
C ALA A 45 -4.78 0.98 -5.84
N HIS A 46 -5.90 1.66 -6.05
CA HIS A 46 -7.24 1.10 -5.78
C HIS A 46 -7.58 -0.04 -6.73
#